data_7c4505a584717d3da70eb45d963fb1e6
#
_entry.id   7c4505a584717d3da70eb45d963fb1e6
#
_cell.length_a   1.000
_cell.length_b   1.000
_cell.length_c   1.000
_cell.angle_alpha   90.00
_cell.angle_beta   90.00
_cell.angle_gamma   90.00
#
_symmetry.space_group_name_H-M   'P 1'
#
loop_
_entity.id
_entity.type
_entity.pdbx_description
1 polymer ?
#
loop_
_entity_poly.entity_id
_entity_poly.type
_entity_poly.pdbx_seq_one_letter_code
_entity_poly.pdbx_strand_id
1 'polypeptide(L)'
;VTATRSIAALALLLMEAAGVPALEPADAVPGSGVIEYAFTPGGEAAALVVRAIRSARAAVYVQAFSFTHKDIARALIAAHREGVKVEVIADSSQIELIEHNVIPMLAEAGVAVLVDGEHAAAHDKVMVIDPDTQRPAVITGSFNFTFAAQYRNAENLLVLRGNRELARAYYQNWQRHRTHAVPYR
;
A
#
# COMPACT_ATOMS: atom_id res chain seq x y z
N VAL A 1 -48.09 62.45 8.33
CA VAL A 1 -47.30 61.75 7.31
C VAL A 1 -46.27 60.89 8.05
N THR A 2 -46.62 59.62 8.29
CA THR A 2 -45.77 58.66 8.98
C THR A 2 -45.12 57.72 7.98
N ALA A 3 -43.81 57.77 7.86
CA ALA A 3 -43.02 56.90 7.00
C ALA A 3 -42.69 55.60 7.74
N THR A 4 -43.23 54.50 7.24
CA THR A 4 -42.96 53.14 7.71
C THR A 4 -41.67 52.66 7.05
N ARG A 5 -40.64 52.42 7.84
CA ARG A 5 -39.37 51.80 7.37
C ARG A 5 -39.53 50.29 7.44
N SER A 6 -39.55 49.63 6.27
CA SER A 6 -39.44 48.18 6.14
C SER A 6 -37.98 47.77 6.39
N ILE A 7 -37.73 46.98 7.41
CA ILE A 7 -36.46 46.31 7.67
C ILE A 7 -36.54 44.97 6.92
N ALA A 8 -35.81 44.90 5.79
CA ALA A 8 -35.56 43.63 5.12
C ALA A 8 -34.49 42.86 5.91
N ALA A 9 -34.90 41.81 6.56
CA ALA A 9 -34.00 40.86 7.23
C ALA A 9 -33.29 40.05 6.14
N LEU A 10 -31.99 40.31 5.95
CA LEU A 10 -31.11 39.51 5.11
C LEU A 10 -30.74 38.24 5.90
N ALA A 11 -31.37 37.13 5.56
CA ALA A 11 -31.03 35.81 6.09
C ALA A 11 -29.69 35.40 5.45
N LEU A 12 -28.59 35.53 6.20
CA LEU A 12 -27.29 35.01 5.83
C LEU A 12 -27.33 33.49 6.00
N LEU A 13 -27.47 32.74 4.89
CA LEU A 13 -27.27 31.28 4.88
C LEU A 13 -25.78 31.04 5.13
N LEU A 14 -25.43 30.68 6.35
CA LEU A 14 -24.16 30.05 6.66
C LEU A 14 -24.17 28.66 6.03
N MET A 15 -23.62 28.51 4.84
CA MET A 15 -23.16 27.19 4.38
C MET A 15 -22.03 26.78 5.32
N GLU A 16 -22.31 25.86 6.23
CA GLU A 16 -21.27 25.10 6.91
C GLU A 16 -20.46 24.39 5.81
N ALA A 17 -19.29 24.94 5.52
CA ALA A 17 -18.28 24.24 4.75
C ALA A 17 -18.01 22.95 5.53
N ALA A 18 -18.37 21.80 4.97
CA ALA A 18 -17.96 20.50 5.48
C ALA A 18 -16.44 20.59 5.72
N GLY A 19 -16.03 20.69 6.99
CA GLY A 19 -14.65 20.94 7.36
C GLY A 19 -13.77 19.85 6.77
N VAL A 20 -12.79 20.25 5.99
CA VAL A 20 -11.69 19.35 5.62
C VAL A 20 -11.15 18.81 6.95
N PRO A 21 -11.12 17.50 7.17
CA PRO A 21 -10.59 16.96 8.41
C PRO A 21 -9.18 17.49 8.63
N ALA A 22 -8.87 17.88 9.86
CA ALA A 22 -7.54 18.34 10.21
C ALA A 22 -6.52 17.25 9.84
N LEU A 23 -5.47 17.64 9.13
CA LEU A 23 -4.41 16.71 8.77
C LEU A 23 -3.62 16.36 10.04
N GLU A 24 -3.39 15.08 10.25
CA GLU A 24 -2.48 14.62 11.30
C GLU A 24 -1.05 15.07 10.96
N PRO A 25 -0.26 15.50 11.96
CA PRO A 25 1.13 15.84 11.72
C PRO A 25 1.91 14.62 11.22
N ALA A 26 2.91 14.85 10.38
CA ALA A 26 3.78 13.79 9.93
C ALA A 26 4.70 13.31 11.06
N ASP A 27 4.77 12.00 11.26
CA ASP A 27 5.68 11.38 12.20
C ASP A 27 7.11 11.30 11.66
N ALA A 28 8.09 11.31 12.54
CA ALA A 28 9.50 11.13 12.22
C ALA A 28 10.09 9.98 13.04
N VAL A 29 10.84 9.12 12.39
CA VAL A 29 11.59 8.04 13.04
C VAL A 29 13.09 8.22 12.74
N PRO A 30 14.00 7.86 13.65
CA PRO A 30 15.43 7.91 13.38
C PRO A 30 15.81 7.03 12.19
N GLY A 31 16.66 7.53 11.30
CA GLY A 31 17.23 6.73 10.21
C GLY A 31 18.16 5.67 10.79
N SER A 32 17.87 4.40 10.53
CA SER A 32 18.67 3.25 10.98
C SER A 32 18.61 2.10 9.98
N GLY A 33 19.59 1.21 10.04
CA GLY A 33 19.63 0.02 9.20
C GLY A 33 20.29 0.26 7.83
N VAL A 34 19.85 -0.52 6.84
CA VAL A 34 20.38 -0.48 5.46
C VAL A 34 19.27 -0.10 4.49
N ILE A 35 19.58 0.78 3.57
CA ILE A 35 18.70 1.17 2.48
C ILE A 35 19.27 0.62 1.18
N GLU A 36 18.54 -0.29 0.53
CA GLU A 36 18.77 -0.70 -0.84
C GLU A 36 17.80 0.07 -1.75
N TYR A 37 18.22 0.40 -2.95
CA TYR A 37 17.37 1.13 -3.88
C TYR A 37 17.54 0.65 -5.32
N ALA A 38 16.54 0.87 -6.14
CA ALA A 38 16.59 0.64 -7.58
C ALA A 38 15.78 1.70 -8.31
N PHE A 39 16.22 2.01 -9.52
CA PHE A 39 15.46 2.83 -10.47
C PHE A 39 15.16 2.02 -11.73
N THR A 40 14.02 2.25 -12.35
CA THR A 40 13.64 1.63 -13.61
C THR A 40 13.39 2.68 -14.71
N PRO A 41 13.46 2.32 -16.00
CA PRO A 41 13.93 1.04 -16.51
C PRO A 41 15.46 0.88 -16.38
N GLY A 42 15.95 -0.35 -16.44
CA GLY A 42 17.40 -0.65 -16.42
C GLY A 42 17.92 -1.16 -15.07
N GLY A 43 17.28 -0.82 -13.94
CA GLY A 43 17.61 -1.39 -12.64
C GLY A 43 16.81 -2.66 -12.31
N GLU A 44 17.27 -3.41 -11.32
CA GLU A 44 16.70 -4.71 -10.91
C GLU A 44 15.62 -4.59 -9.82
N ALA A 45 14.66 -3.66 -9.96
CA ALA A 45 13.66 -3.40 -8.92
C ALA A 45 12.86 -4.67 -8.56
N ALA A 46 12.31 -5.38 -9.54
CA ALA A 46 11.55 -6.60 -9.29
C ALA A 46 12.42 -7.70 -8.64
N ALA A 47 13.68 -7.85 -9.06
CA ALA A 47 14.60 -8.81 -8.44
C ALA A 47 14.92 -8.44 -6.99
N LEU A 48 15.04 -7.14 -6.67
CA LEU A 48 15.24 -6.66 -5.32
C LEU A 48 14.03 -6.98 -4.43
N VAL A 49 12.79 -6.76 -4.92
CA VAL A 49 11.56 -7.17 -4.24
C VAL A 49 11.54 -8.68 -3.97
N VAL A 50 11.84 -9.49 -4.99
CA VAL A 50 11.88 -10.97 -4.86
C VAL A 50 12.92 -11.40 -3.81
N ARG A 51 14.13 -10.81 -3.81
CA ARG A 51 15.15 -11.10 -2.78
C ARG A 51 14.67 -10.74 -1.37
N ALA A 52 13.98 -9.61 -1.24
CA ALA A 52 13.43 -9.20 0.05
C ALA A 52 12.35 -10.17 0.55
N ILE A 53 11.39 -10.58 -0.31
CA ILE A 53 10.38 -11.58 0.03
C ILE A 53 11.02 -12.91 0.47
N ARG A 54 12.02 -13.40 -0.26
CA ARG A 54 12.75 -14.65 0.07
C ARG A 54 13.49 -14.58 1.41
N SER A 55 13.80 -13.38 1.90
CA SER A 55 14.42 -13.21 3.23
C SER A 55 13.43 -13.27 4.40
N ALA A 56 12.12 -13.23 4.13
CA ALA A 56 11.07 -13.32 5.14
C ALA A 56 11.16 -14.62 5.95
N ARG A 57 10.84 -14.54 7.25
CA ARG A 57 10.84 -15.68 8.17
C ARG A 57 9.52 -15.87 8.92
N ALA A 58 8.78 -14.79 9.11
CA ALA A 58 7.54 -14.80 9.87
C ALA A 58 6.35 -14.33 9.05
N ALA A 59 6.44 -13.15 8.42
CA ALA A 59 5.30 -12.57 7.72
C ALA A 59 5.70 -11.63 6.58
N VAL A 60 4.82 -11.53 5.56
CA VAL A 60 4.84 -10.51 4.50
C VAL A 60 3.43 -9.92 4.37
N TYR A 61 3.32 -8.63 4.58
CA TYR A 61 2.10 -7.85 4.44
C TYR A 61 2.21 -6.91 3.25
N VAL A 62 1.30 -7.03 2.30
CA VAL A 62 1.36 -6.31 1.02
C VAL A 62 0.19 -5.35 0.89
N GLN A 63 0.45 -4.12 0.43
CA GLN A 63 -0.53 -3.21 -0.16
C GLN A 63 -0.13 -2.96 -1.60
N ALA A 64 -1.01 -3.32 -2.54
CA ALA A 64 -0.72 -3.25 -3.96
C ALA A 64 -1.83 -2.52 -4.71
N PHE A 65 -1.52 -1.34 -5.25
CA PHE A 65 -2.41 -0.70 -6.21
C PHE A 65 -2.54 -1.59 -7.44
N SER A 66 -1.52 -1.72 -8.26
CA SER A 66 -1.55 -2.57 -9.45
C SER A 66 -0.54 -3.71 -9.31
N PHE A 67 -0.98 -4.94 -9.55
CA PHE A 67 -0.14 -6.13 -9.36
C PHE A 67 -0.28 -7.13 -10.52
N THR A 68 0.72 -7.13 -11.41
CA THR A 68 0.76 -8.03 -12.60
C THR A 68 2.08 -8.80 -12.73
N HIS A 69 3.09 -8.52 -11.86
CA HIS A 69 4.42 -9.12 -11.96
C HIS A 69 4.43 -10.54 -11.41
N LYS A 70 4.44 -11.53 -12.31
CA LYS A 70 4.33 -12.97 -11.96
C LYS A 70 5.45 -13.47 -11.05
N ASP A 71 6.69 -12.98 -11.19
CA ASP A 71 7.80 -13.48 -10.36
C ASP A 71 7.71 -12.97 -8.92
N ILE A 72 7.17 -11.76 -8.71
CA ILE A 72 6.87 -11.26 -7.36
C ILE A 72 5.75 -12.10 -6.74
N ALA A 73 4.67 -12.38 -7.49
CA ALA A 73 3.59 -13.25 -7.01
C ALA A 73 4.08 -14.67 -6.68
N ARG A 74 4.92 -15.26 -7.54
CA ARG A 74 5.54 -16.59 -7.28
C ARG A 74 6.40 -16.60 -6.02
N ALA A 75 7.13 -15.50 -5.75
CA ALA A 75 7.92 -15.39 -4.52
C ALA A 75 7.04 -15.33 -3.28
N LEU A 76 5.91 -14.62 -3.31
CA LEU A 76 4.92 -14.59 -2.21
C LEU A 76 4.30 -15.97 -1.99
N ILE A 77 3.92 -16.67 -3.07
CA ILE A 77 3.38 -18.03 -3.00
C ILE A 77 4.41 -19.00 -2.42
N ALA A 78 5.67 -18.90 -2.83
CA ALA A 78 6.74 -19.74 -2.29
C ALA A 78 6.93 -19.49 -0.79
N ALA A 79 7.01 -18.24 -0.36
CA ALA A 79 7.09 -17.89 1.06
C ALA A 79 5.89 -18.44 1.85
N HIS A 80 4.67 -18.30 1.32
CA HIS A 80 3.46 -18.86 1.94
C HIS A 80 3.55 -20.39 2.11
N ARG A 81 4.00 -21.11 1.09
CA ARG A 81 4.18 -22.57 1.13
C ARG A 81 5.27 -23.01 2.11
N GLU A 82 6.24 -22.17 2.37
CA GLU A 82 7.29 -22.38 3.37
C GLU A 82 6.85 -22.00 4.81
N GLY A 83 5.56 -21.64 4.99
CA GLY A 83 4.97 -21.34 6.30
C GLY A 83 5.07 -19.88 6.73
N VAL A 84 5.57 -18.97 5.86
CA VAL A 84 5.54 -17.53 6.11
C VAL A 84 4.09 -17.04 5.97
N LYS A 85 3.61 -16.27 6.93
CA LYS A 85 2.30 -15.64 6.83
C LYS A 85 2.30 -14.59 5.72
N VAL A 86 1.53 -14.77 4.66
CA VAL A 86 1.40 -13.80 3.57
C VAL A 86 -0.02 -13.29 3.50
N GLU A 87 -0.21 -11.98 3.61
CA GLU A 87 -1.49 -11.31 3.44
C GLU A 87 -1.36 -10.14 2.45
N VAL A 88 -2.28 -10.04 1.50
CA VAL A 88 -2.27 -9.03 0.44
C VAL A 88 -3.54 -8.20 0.51
N ILE A 89 -3.42 -6.88 0.51
CA ILE A 89 -4.51 -5.95 0.27
C ILE A 89 -4.30 -5.38 -1.14
N ALA A 90 -5.28 -5.55 -2.01
CA ALA A 90 -5.26 -5.05 -3.39
C ALA A 90 -6.37 -4.02 -3.60
N ASP A 91 -6.10 -3.05 -4.46
CA ASP A 91 -7.07 -2.03 -4.86
C ASP A 91 -8.22 -2.64 -5.69
N SER A 92 -9.47 -2.30 -5.35
CA SER A 92 -10.66 -2.87 -6.01
C SER A 92 -10.72 -2.52 -7.49
N SER A 93 -10.44 -1.26 -7.86
CA SER A 93 -10.53 -0.80 -9.24
C SER A 93 -9.53 -1.50 -10.16
N GLN A 94 -8.34 -1.83 -9.65
CA GLN A 94 -7.30 -2.48 -10.43
C GLN A 94 -7.56 -3.98 -10.64
N ILE A 95 -8.29 -4.62 -9.74
CA ILE A 95 -8.72 -6.02 -9.94
C ILE A 95 -9.73 -6.09 -11.07
N GLU A 96 -10.67 -5.16 -11.14
CA GLU A 96 -11.71 -5.12 -12.18
C GLU A 96 -11.16 -4.69 -13.55
N LEU A 97 -10.26 -3.69 -13.57
CA LEU A 97 -9.77 -3.08 -14.81
C LEU A 97 -8.62 -3.87 -15.48
N ILE A 98 -7.85 -4.66 -14.72
CA ILE A 98 -6.66 -5.33 -15.23
C ILE A 98 -6.91 -6.83 -15.38
N GLU A 99 -7.19 -7.28 -16.62
CA GLU A 99 -7.45 -8.67 -16.95
C GLU A 99 -6.32 -9.64 -16.55
N HIS A 100 -5.06 -9.18 -16.58
CA HIS A 100 -3.89 -10.02 -16.29
C HIS A 100 -3.28 -9.76 -14.89
N ASN A 101 -4.10 -9.30 -13.91
CA ASN A 101 -3.63 -9.18 -12.54
C ASN A 101 -3.32 -10.57 -11.94
N VAL A 102 -2.45 -10.59 -10.93
CA VAL A 102 -2.02 -11.84 -10.28
C VAL A 102 -2.84 -12.21 -9.04
N ILE A 103 -3.89 -11.46 -8.74
CA ILE A 103 -4.72 -11.66 -7.54
C ILE A 103 -5.39 -13.05 -7.54
N PRO A 104 -6.02 -13.51 -8.64
CA PRO A 104 -6.55 -14.87 -8.69
C PRO A 104 -5.49 -15.93 -8.41
N MET A 105 -4.30 -15.79 -9.00
CA MET A 105 -3.19 -16.74 -8.80
C MET A 105 -2.73 -16.82 -7.34
N LEU A 106 -2.71 -15.69 -6.61
CA LEU A 106 -2.38 -15.66 -5.19
C LEU A 106 -3.46 -16.35 -4.36
N ALA A 107 -4.74 -16.03 -4.62
CA ALA A 107 -5.88 -16.61 -3.91
C ALA A 107 -5.99 -18.12 -4.12
N GLU A 108 -5.84 -18.61 -5.37
CA GLU A 108 -5.82 -20.03 -5.71
C GLU A 108 -4.68 -20.79 -5.02
N ALA A 109 -3.56 -20.14 -4.76
CA ALA A 109 -2.44 -20.70 -4.02
C ALA A 109 -2.65 -20.71 -2.48
N GLY A 110 -3.78 -20.20 -1.98
CA GLY A 110 -4.13 -20.13 -0.56
C GLY A 110 -3.58 -18.89 0.18
N VAL A 111 -3.00 -17.93 -0.54
CA VAL A 111 -2.60 -16.65 0.07
C VAL A 111 -3.84 -15.86 0.46
N ALA A 112 -3.88 -15.32 1.66
CA ALA A 112 -4.97 -14.45 2.10
C ALA A 112 -4.96 -13.14 1.31
N VAL A 113 -5.98 -12.93 0.49
CA VAL A 113 -6.15 -11.71 -0.31
C VAL A 113 -7.39 -10.97 0.16
N LEU A 114 -7.23 -9.67 0.38
CA LEU A 114 -8.28 -8.71 0.73
C LEU A 114 -8.34 -7.64 -0.36
N VAL A 115 -9.50 -7.04 -0.52
CA VAL A 115 -9.79 -5.99 -1.51
C VAL A 115 -10.18 -4.72 -0.77
N ASP A 116 -9.45 -3.64 -1.03
CA ASP A 116 -9.76 -2.30 -0.51
C ASP A 116 -10.56 -1.53 -1.56
N GLY A 117 -11.82 -1.23 -1.23
CA GLY A 117 -12.73 -0.40 -2.02
C GLY A 117 -13.20 0.85 -1.28
N GLU A 118 -12.64 1.14 -0.10
CA GLU A 118 -13.00 2.31 0.70
C GLU A 118 -12.47 3.62 0.11
N HIS A 119 -11.26 3.56 -0.45
CA HIS A 119 -10.60 4.73 -1.03
C HIS A 119 -10.91 4.87 -2.52
N ALA A 120 -10.89 6.11 -3.03
CA ALA A 120 -10.96 6.34 -4.48
C ALA A 120 -9.86 5.58 -5.24
N ALA A 121 -8.71 5.38 -4.60
CA ALA A 121 -7.65 4.46 -5.00
C ALA A 121 -6.83 4.07 -3.77
N ALA A 122 -6.70 2.80 -3.46
CA ALA A 122 -5.73 2.28 -2.51
C ALA A 122 -4.34 2.25 -3.18
N HIS A 123 -3.74 3.45 -3.36
CA HIS A 123 -2.61 3.68 -4.27
C HIS A 123 -1.24 3.31 -3.70
N ASP A 124 -1.18 2.52 -2.65
CA ASP A 124 0.05 2.07 -2.02
C ASP A 124 0.80 1.02 -2.86
N LYS A 125 2.13 1.05 -2.78
CA LYS A 125 3.05 0.04 -3.31
C LYS A 125 4.01 -0.30 -2.19
N VAL A 126 3.50 -1.06 -1.22
CA VAL A 126 4.16 -1.32 0.05
C VAL A 126 4.21 -2.82 0.33
N MET A 127 5.35 -3.27 0.85
CA MET A 127 5.43 -4.55 1.56
C MET A 127 6.12 -4.33 2.90
N VAL A 128 5.55 -4.93 3.94
CA VAL A 128 6.15 -4.98 5.27
C VAL A 128 6.52 -6.42 5.57
N ILE A 129 7.80 -6.66 5.79
CA ILE A 129 8.37 -7.99 6.00
C ILE A 129 8.82 -8.09 7.46
N ASP A 130 8.36 -9.11 8.15
CA ASP A 130 8.79 -9.46 9.51
C ASP A 130 8.74 -8.30 10.53
N PRO A 131 7.65 -7.48 10.61
CA PRO A 131 7.63 -6.23 11.38
C PRO A 131 7.94 -6.40 12.87
N ASP A 132 7.60 -7.55 13.44
CA ASP A 132 7.75 -7.82 14.88
C ASP A 132 9.06 -8.57 15.20
N THR A 133 9.95 -8.73 14.24
CA THR A 133 11.24 -9.44 14.41
C THR A 133 12.41 -8.45 14.59
N GLN A 134 13.61 -9.01 14.73
CA GLN A 134 14.86 -8.22 14.77
C GLN A 134 15.37 -7.82 13.37
N ARG A 135 14.77 -8.34 12.31
CA ARG A 135 15.19 -8.11 10.91
C ARG A 135 14.02 -7.69 10.01
N PRO A 136 13.30 -6.64 10.39
CA PRO A 136 12.19 -6.16 9.57
C PRO A 136 12.71 -5.53 8.28
N ALA A 137 11.84 -5.50 7.27
CA ALA A 137 12.06 -4.69 6.09
C ALA A 137 10.77 -4.01 5.63
N VAL A 138 10.90 -2.83 5.06
CA VAL A 138 9.84 -2.11 4.37
C VAL A 138 10.26 -1.91 2.92
N ILE A 139 9.38 -2.25 2.00
CA ILE A 139 9.51 -1.93 0.58
C ILE A 139 8.51 -0.83 0.27
N THR A 140 8.97 0.23 -0.38
CA THR A 140 8.11 1.35 -0.80
C THR A 140 8.72 2.10 -1.98
N GLY A 141 7.95 3.00 -2.60
CA GLY A 141 8.36 3.82 -3.74
C GLY A 141 7.22 4.03 -4.72
N SER A 142 7.54 4.50 -5.92
CA SER A 142 6.56 4.64 -6.99
C SER A 142 6.31 3.32 -7.75
N PHE A 143 7.20 2.33 -7.59
CA PHE A 143 7.22 1.08 -8.33
C PHE A 143 5.96 0.22 -8.04
N ASN A 144 4.99 0.24 -8.96
CA ASN A 144 3.92 -0.77 -8.95
C ASN A 144 4.51 -2.16 -9.17
N PHE A 145 3.93 -3.18 -8.56
CA PHE A 145 4.39 -4.57 -8.73
C PHE A 145 3.97 -5.11 -10.10
N THR A 146 4.41 -4.44 -11.18
CA THR A 146 3.99 -4.71 -12.56
C THR A 146 5.17 -4.88 -13.51
N PHE A 147 4.91 -5.57 -14.63
CA PHE A 147 5.87 -5.65 -15.73
C PHE A 147 6.18 -4.26 -16.33
N ALA A 148 5.16 -3.40 -16.47
CA ALA A 148 5.36 -2.06 -17.01
C ALA A 148 6.28 -1.22 -16.10
N ALA A 149 6.11 -1.31 -14.78
CA ALA A 149 6.98 -0.61 -13.82
C ALA A 149 8.44 -1.08 -13.94
N GLN A 150 8.68 -2.38 -14.20
CA GLN A 150 10.03 -2.91 -14.33
C GLN A 150 10.72 -2.49 -15.65
N TYR A 151 9.99 -2.49 -16.78
CA TYR A 151 10.62 -2.45 -18.10
C TYR A 151 10.27 -1.21 -18.94
N ARG A 152 9.26 -0.43 -18.55
CA ARG A 152 8.72 0.65 -19.39
C ARG A 152 8.63 2.00 -18.69
N ASN A 153 8.35 2.01 -17.39
CA ASN A 153 8.15 3.24 -16.63
C ASN A 153 9.44 3.69 -15.96
N ALA A 154 9.56 4.99 -15.74
CA ALA A 154 10.55 5.56 -14.83
C ALA A 154 10.01 5.49 -13.40
N GLU A 155 10.55 4.57 -12.58
CA GLU A 155 10.12 4.35 -11.21
C GLU A 155 11.30 4.35 -10.24
N ASN A 156 10.98 4.49 -8.95
CA ASN A 156 11.92 4.26 -7.86
C ASN A 156 11.38 3.20 -6.90
N LEU A 157 12.31 2.47 -6.28
CA LEU A 157 12.04 1.47 -5.25
C LEU A 157 13.06 1.62 -4.14
N LEU A 158 12.61 1.56 -2.90
CA LEU A 158 13.44 1.46 -1.71
C LEU A 158 13.13 0.17 -0.96
N VAL A 159 14.14 -0.46 -0.39
CA VAL A 159 14.03 -1.50 0.62
C VAL A 159 14.79 -1.03 1.86
N LEU A 160 14.07 -0.73 2.92
CA LEU A 160 14.60 -0.24 4.19
C LEU A 160 14.64 -1.40 5.18
N ARG A 161 15.86 -1.83 5.55
CA ARG A 161 16.07 -3.00 6.43
C ARG A 161 16.52 -2.60 7.81
N GLY A 162 16.02 -3.27 8.84
CA GLY A 162 16.49 -3.16 10.22
C GLY A 162 15.95 -1.96 10.98
N ASN A 163 15.09 -1.13 10.39
CA ASN A 163 14.40 -0.06 11.10
C ASN A 163 13.06 -0.57 11.66
N ARG A 164 13.05 -0.97 12.92
CA ARG A 164 11.87 -1.57 13.58
C ARG A 164 10.75 -0.57 13.77
N GLU A 165 11.07 0.66 14.09
CA GLU A 165 10.09 1.72 14.34
C GLU A 165 9.34 2.05 13.05
N LEU A 166 10.07 2.26 11.95
CA LEU A 166 9.49 2.46 10.63
C LEU A 166 8.64 1.26 10.19
N ALA A 167 9.14 0.04 10.35
CA ALA A 167 8.40 -1.17 9.96
C ALA A 167 7.10 -1.32 10.75
N ARG A 168 7.09 -0.97 12.04
CA ARG A 168 5.86 -0.95 12.84
C ARG A 168 4.88 0.11 12.37
N ALA A 169 5.33 1.32 12.05
CA ALA A 169 4.48 2.38 11.53
C ALA A 169 3.79 1.95 10.22
N TYR A 170 4.54 1.37 9.28
CA TYR A 170 3.97 0.82 8.02
C TYR A 170 3.03 -0.36 8.27
N TYR A 171 3.35 -1.23 9.21
CA TYR A 171 2.47 -2.35 9.57
C TYR A 171 1.17 -1.87 10.21
N GLN A 172 1.21 -0.87 11.08
CA GLN A 172 0.02 -0.25 11.65
C GLN A 172 -0.84 0.41 10.57
N ASN A 173 -0.23 1.06 9.57
CA ASN A 173 -0.96 1.56 8.42
C ASN A 173 -1.65 0.43 7.64
N TRP A 174 -0.92 -0.65 7.36
CA TRP A 174 -1.48 -1.84 6.72
C TRP A 174 -2.66 -2.41 7.52
N GLN A 175 -2.55 -2.47 8.85
CA GLN A 175 -3.64 -2.92 9.73
C GLN A 175 -4.86 -2.02 9.64
N ARG A 176 -4.71 -0.69 9.55
CA ARG A 176 -5.83 0.23 9.33
C ARG A 176 -6.58 -0.09 8.04
N HIS A 177 -5.89 -0.27 6.93
CA HIS A 177 -6.52 -0.67 5.67
C HIS A 177 -7.20 -2.04 5.75
N ARG A 178 -6.62 -2.96 6.49
CA ARG A 178 -7.21 -4.29 6.70
C ARG A 178 -8.58 -4.24 7.39
N THR A 179 -8.88 -3.21 8.19
CA THR A 179 -10.14 -3.12 8.94
C THR A 179 -11.37 -2.92 8.04
N HIS A 180 -11.20 -2.32 6.88
CA HIS A 180 -12.28 -2.06 5.92
C HIS A 180 -12.15 -2.90 4.63
N ALA A 181 -11.01 -3.52 4.39
CA ALA A 181 -10.84 -4.40 3.25
C ALA A 181 -11.64 -5.71 3.42
N VAL A 182 -12.23 -6.18 2.34
CA VAL A 182 -13.06 -7.40 2.32
C VAL A 182 -12.32 -8.57 1.66
N PRO A 183 -12.58 -9.83 2.06
CA PRO A 183 -11.96 -10.98 1.42
C PRO A 183 -12.23 -11.03 -0.10
N TYR A 184 -11.20 -11.26 -0.90
CA TYR A 184 -11.32 -11.57 -2.31
C TYR A 184 -12.06 -12.91 -2.50
N ARG A 185 -13.06 -12.96 -3.41
CA ARG A 185 -13.92 -14.11 -3.69
C ARG A 185 -13.86 -14.53 -5.15
#